data_6aef250bcb76fb3368d978681c1e9ae0
#
_entry.id   6aef250bcb76fb3368d978681c1e9ae0
#
_cell.length_a   1.000
_cell.length_b   1.000
_cell.length_c   1.000
_cell.angle_alpha   90.00
_cell.angle_beta   90.00
_cell.angle_gamma   90.00
#
_symmetry.space_group_name_H-M   'P 1'
#
loop_
_entity.id
_entity.type
_entity.pdbx_description
1 polymer ?
#
loop_
_entity_poly.entity_id
_entity_poly.type
_entity_poly.pdbx_seq_one_letter_code
_entity_poly.pdbx_strand_id
1 'polypeptide(L)'
;MAGRRRLDQVDAMRPLKQVGVVSTHTIITFAPVGAAVLSNATLLLLHVSREVFFFISACMLTYAYAGLQRAGWGTFYWRRFVSVGVPYLCWNLIYFLWFPYVLHNATYTATPSMALAHFGHLLEVGYNQLYFLIVIMEFYLLFPLVLWLLRRTKGHHGLVLAAAVAAQFAMAIGMHWKLLPDVVVAYGQENAACYVLYLLGGAIVAFHLSDVHDWVVRNAPLVVFLTVASAVFAEAVYFLSREGFTHMLGYGSDPFQPSVIPFNVCVIALGYLAGIYLVRPWRSRRIKAAVRVGSD
;
A
#
# COMPACT_ATOMS: atom_id res chain seq x y z
N MET A 1 6.36 21.39 -21.77
CA MET A 1 5.56 20.53 -20.87
C MET A 1 4.97 21.43 -19.80
N ALA A 2 3.69 21.78 -19.86
CA ALA A 2 3.04 22.53 -18.79
C ALA A 2 3.15 21.69 -17.51
N GLY A 3 3.77 22.25 -16.47
CA GLY A 3 4.04 21.57 -15.21
C GLY A 3 2.72 21.10 -14.59
N ARG A 4 2.48 19.78 -14.54
CA ARG A 4 1.34 19.22 -13.81
C ARG A 4 1.41 19.68 -12.36
N ARG A 5 0.32 20.24 -11.89
CA ARG A 5 0.19 20.77 -10.53
C ARG A 5 0.48 19.66 -9.53
N ARG A 6 1.38 19.91 -8.59
CA ARG A 6 1.73 18.97 -7.52
C ARG A 6 0.49 18.73 -6.65
N LEU A 7 0.26 17.47 -6.26
CA LEU A 7 -0.83 17.09 -5.37
C LEU A 7 -0.35 17.11 -3.91
N ASP A 8 -0.19 18.33 -3.38
CA ASP A 8 0.39 18.54 -2.04
C ASP A 8 -0.35 17.75 -0.94
N GLN A 9 -1.68 17.58 -1.06
CA GLN A 9 -2.49 16.79 -0.12
C GLN A 9 -2.16 15.28 -0.16
N VAL A 10 -1.79 14.74 -1.32
CA VAL A 10 -1.37 13.35 -1.45
C VAL A 10 0.06 13.18 -0.94
N ASP A 11 0.93 14.17 -1.21
CA ASP A 11 2.29 14.19 -0.68
C ASP A 11 2.29 14.26 0.86
N ALA A 12 1.33 14.94 1.47
CA ALA A 12 1.17 15.02 2.93
C ALA A 12 0.78 13.67 3.59
N MET A 13 0.25 12.71 2.84
CA MET A 13 -0.02 11.35 3.35
C MET A 13 1.27 10.51 3.51
N ARG A 14 2.35 10.87 2.83
CA ARG A 14 3.60 10.08 2.84
C ARG A 14 4.25 9.95 4.22
N PRO A 15 4.38 11.02 5.03
CA PRO A 15 4.89 10.89 6.40
C PRO A 15 4.01 9.99 7.27
N LEU A 16 2.68 10.09 7.15
CA LEU A 16 1.76 9.28 7.95
C LEU A 16 1.95 7.78 7.69
N LYS A 17 2.05 7.38 6.41
CA LYS A 17 2.35 5.98 6.08
C LYS A 17 3.71 5.53 6.58
N GLN A 18 4.73 6.42 6.54
CA GLN A 18 6.07 6.08 7.01
C GLN A 18 6.10 5.78 8.51
N VAL A 19 5.39 6.59 9.30
CA VAL A 19 5.20 6.32 10.74
C VAL A 19 4.52 4.97 10.94
N GLY A 20 3.45 4.66 10.18
CA GLY A 20 2.78 3.34 10.25
C GLY A 20 3.73 2.18 9.97
N VAL A 21 4.53 2.25 8.90
CA VAL A 21 5.51 1.20 8.56
C VAL A 21 6.56 1.02 9.66
N VAL A 22 7.14 2.12 10.16
CA VAL A 22 8.14 2.06 11.25
C VAL A 22 7.51 1.45 12.51
N SER A 23 6.31 1.89 12.89
CA SER A 23 5.59 1.35 14.06
C SER A 23 5.32 -0.15 13.92
N THR A 24 4.87 -0.61 12.74
CA THR A 24 4.64 -2.03 12.46
C THR A 24 5.90 -2.86 12.72
N HIS A 25 7.02 -2.47 12.11
CA HIS A 25 8.27 -3.23 12.25
C HIS A 25 8.86 -3.13 13.66
N THR A 26 8.69 -2.00 14.35
CA THR A 26 9.09 -1.85 15.75
C THR A 26 8.31 -2.81 16.66
N ILE A 27 6.98 -2.90 16.47
CA ILE A 27 6.15 -3.82 17.27
C ILE A 27 6.53 -5.26 16.99
N ILE A 28 6.67 -5.66 15.70
CA ILE A 28 7.08 -7.03 15.34
C ILE A 28 8.41 -7.41 15.98
N THR A 29 9.36 -6.48 16.06
CA THR A 29 10.72 -6.76 16.54
C THR A 29 10.84 -6.73 18.06
N PHE A 30 10.13 -5.82 18.73
CA PHE A 30 10.38 -5.50 20.15
C PHE A 30 9.19 -5.76 21.09
N ALA A 31 8.04 -6.21 20.58
CA ALA A 31 6.89 -6.46 21.45
C ALA A 31 7.18 -7.61 22.44
N PRO A 32 6.90 -7.41 23.75
CA PRO A 32 7.08 -8.47 24.73
C PRO A 32 6.12 -9.63 24.48
N VAL A 33 6.56 -10.86 24.73
CA VAL A 33 5.72 -12.07 24.54
C VAL A 33 4.42 -11.98 25.34
N GLY A 34 4.42 -11.39 26.53
CA GLY A 34 3.23 -11.19 27.35
C GLY A 34 2.23 -10.16 26.80
N ALA A 35 2.63 -9.33 25.84
CA ALA A 35 1.77 -8.34 25.17
C ALA A 35 1.29 -8.77 23.78
N ALA A 36 1.41 -10.06 23.43
CA ALA A 36 1.12 -10.57 22.08
C ALA A 36 -0.29 -10.19 21.57
N VAL A 37 -1.30 -10.21 22.45
CA VAL A 37 -2.68 -9.86 22.08
C VAL A 37 -2.82 -8.42 21.64
N LEU A 38 -2.34 -7.49 22.48
CA LEU A 38 -2.40 -6.06 22.18
C LEU A 38 -1.50 -5.71 20.99
N SER A 39 -0.35 -6.36 20.88
CA SER A 39 0.56 -6.20 19.74
C SER A 39 -0.11 -6.63 18.44
N ASN A 40 -0.77 -7.78 18.41
CA ASN A 40 -1.46 -8.27 17.22
C ASN A 40 -2.67 -7.40 16.86
N ALA A 41 -3.46 -6.94 17.83
CA ALA A 41 -4.53 -5.98 17.61
C ALA A 41 -3.98 -4.70 16.97
N THR A 42 -2.94 -4.12 17.55
CA THR A 42 -2.29 -2.92 17.00
C THR A 42 -1.73 -3.16 15.60
N LEU A 43 -1.08 -4.30 15.35
CA LEU A 43 -0.55 -4.67 14.03
C LEU A 43 -1.66 -4.81 13.00
N LEU A 44 -2.83 -5.36 13.36
CA LEU A 44 -3.97 -5.48 12.46
C LEU A 44 -4.34 -4.13 11.84
N LEU A 45 -4.39 -3.07 12.65
CA LEU A 45 -4.70 -1.73 12.15
C LEU A 45 -3.51 -1.05 11.46
N LEU A 46 -2.28 -1.29 11.90
CA LEU A 46 -1.09 -0.65 11.33
C LEU A 46 -0.71 -1.18 9.94
N HIS A 47 -1.12 -2.40 9.59
CA HIS A 47 -0.88 -2.96 8.26
C HIS A 47 -1.48 -2.11 7.13
N VAL A 48 -2.49 -1.26 7.41
CA VAL A 48 -3.04 -0.29 6.45
C VAL A 48 -1.99 0.61 5.79
N SER A 49 -0.85 0.81 6.43
CA SER A 49 0.24 1.64 5.89
C SER A 49 0.76 1.15 4.53
N ARG A 50 0.72 -0.15 4.28
CA ARG A 50 1.07 -0.81 3.03
C ARG A 50 0.03 -0.52 1.93
N GLU A 51 -1.25 -0.67 2.23
CA GLU A 51 -2.35 -0.41 1.31
C GLU A 51 -2.42 1.07 0.92
N VAL A 52 -2.20 1.97 1.87
CA VAL A 52 -2.04 3.41 1.61
C VAL A 52 -0.89 3.67 0.65
N PHE A 53 0.23 2.96 0.80
CA PHE A 53 1.38 3.09 -0.10
C PHE A 53 1.03 2.66 -1.54
N PHE A 54 0.36 1.52 -1.71
CA PHE A 54 -0.05 1.03 -3.03
C PHE A 54 -1.04 1.99 -3.69
N PHE A 55 -2.04 2.44 -2.95
CA PHE A 55 -3.03 3.41 -3.43
C PHE A 55 -2.38 4.72 -3.90
N ILE A 56 -1.53 5.34 -3.07
CA ILE A 56 -0.83 6.59 -3.41
C ILE A 56 0.06 6.38 -4.65
N SER A 57 0.79 5.28 -4.71
CA SER A 57 1.69 4.97 -5.82
C SER A 57 0.92 4.84 -7.14
N ALA A 58 -0.19 4.11 -7.14
CA ALA A 58 -1.05 3.96 -8.30
C ALA A 58 -1.74 5.27 -8.70
N CYS A 59 -2.24 6.04 -7.72
CA CYS A 59 -2.87 7.34 -7.96
C CYS A 59 -1.88 8.33 -8.59
N MET A 60 -0.70 8.51 -8.01
CA MET A 60 0.30 9.44 -8.51
C MET A 60 0.83 9.05 -9.89
N LEU A 61 1.06 7.74 -10.10
CA LEU A 61 1.49 7.22 -11.39
C LEU A 61 0.43 7.47 -12.46
N THR A 62 -0.81 7.12 -12.19
CA THR A 62 -1.92 7.32 -13.12
C THR A 62 -2.14 8.81 -13.40
N TYR A 63 -2.12 9.65 -12.36
CA TYR A 63 -2.19 11.10 -12.53
C TYR A 63 -1.09 11.64 -13.46
N ALA A 64 0.12 11.09 -13.37
CA ALA A 64 1.22 11.47 -14.24
C ALA A 64 1.04 11.05 -15.71
N TYR A 65 0.32 9.95 -15.99
CA TYR A 65 0.22 9.36 -17.33
C TYR A 65 -1.16 9.45 -17.98
N ALA A 66 -2.23 9.70 -17.22
CA ALA A 66 -3.61 9.69 -17.73
C ALA A 66 -3.85 10.63 -18.91
N GLY A 67 -3.22 11.81 -18.93
CA GLY A 67 -3.38 12.79 -19.99
C GLY A 67 -2.35 12.71 -21.13
N LEU A 68 -1.43 11.73 -21.12
CA LEU A 68 -0.45 11.58 -22.18
C LEU A 68 -1.06 10.81 -23.35
N GLN A 69 -1.04 11.37 -24.56
CA GLN A 69 -1.50 10.66 -25.75
C GLN A 69 -0.59 9.49 -26.14
N ARG A 70 0.73 9.67 -26.02
CA ARG A 70 1.73 8.64 -26.22
C ARG A 70 2.69 8.60 -25.03
N ALA A 71 2.76 7.46 -24.36
CA ALA A 71 3.74 7.20 -23.31
C ALA A 71 4.95 6.50 -23.94
N GLY A 72 6.15 7.02 -23.67
CA GLY A 72 7.39 6.34 -24.02
C GLY A 72 7.63 5.18 -23.03
N TRP A 73 7.04 4.00 -23.30
CA TRP A 73 7.08 2.87 -22.37
C TRP A 73 8.49 2.39 -22.07
N GLY A 74 9.40 2.41 -23.04
CA GLY A 74 10.82 2.07 -22.79
C GLY A 74 11.47 3.00 -21.75
N THR A 75 11.27 4.32 -21.90
CA THR A 75 11.73 5.30 -20.90
C THR A 75 11.02 5.15 -19.56
N PHE A 76 9.75 4.79 -19.57
CA PHE A 76 8.98 4.50 -18.35
C PHE A 76 9.62 3.34 -17.58
N TYR A 77 9.80 2.17 -18.22
CA TYR A 77 10.36 0.97 -17.57
C TYR A 77 11.80 1.21 -17.12
N TRP A 78 12.63 1.86 -17.92
CA TRP A 78 13.99 2.19 -17.53
C TRP A 78 14.04 3.04 -16.26
N ARG A 79 13.23 4.12 -16.20
CA ARG A 79 13.15 4.98 -15.01
C ARG A 79 12.66 4.22 -13.78
N ARG A 80 11.71 3.27 -13.92
CA ARG A 80 11.22 2.45 -12.83
C ARG A 80 12.27 1.44 -12.39
N PHE A 81 12.95 0.80 -13.32
CA PHE A 81 14.06 -0.08 -13.01
C PHE A 81 15.15 0.65 -12.21
N VAL A 82 15.60 1.80 -12.64
CA VAL A 82 16.63 2.58 -11.92
C VAL A 82 16.13 3.04 -10.55
N SER A 83 14.88 3.50 -10.45
CA SER A 83 14.37 4.10 -9.20
C SER A 83 13.86 3.09 -8.16
N VAL A 84 13.52 1.87 -8.55
CA VAL A 84 12.96 0.84 -7.66
C VAL A 84 13.72 -0.47 -7.76
N GLY A 85 13.98 -0.98 -8.96
CA GLY A 85 14.67 -2.25 -9.16
C GLY A 85 16.11 -2.22 -8.66
N VAL A 86 16.89 -1.17 -8.99
CA VAL A 86 18.27 -1.05 -8.49
C VAL A 86 18.33 -0.97 -6.96
N PRO A 87 17.57 -0.08 -6.27
CA PRO A 87 17.50 -0.10 -4.81
C PRO A 87 17.05 -1.44 -4.24
N TYR A 88 16.08 -2.13 -4.87
CA TYR A 88 15.64 -3.46 -4.46
C TYR A 88 16.81 -4.47 -4.47
N LEU A 89 17.56 -4.52 -5.57
CA LEU A 89 18.72 -5.40 -5.70
C LEU A 89 19.83 -5.05 -4.69
N CYS A 90 20.12 -3.76 -4.52
CA CYS A 90 21.14 -3.31 -3.57
C CYS A 90 20.77 -3.66 -2.13
N TRP A 91 19.53 -3.44 -1.71
CA TRP A 91 19.10 -3.74 -0.34
C TRP A 91 19.05 -5.25 -0.09
N ASN A 92 18.56 -6.08 -1.02
CA ASN A 92 18.62 -7.53 -0.88
C ASN A 92 20.07 -8.04 -0.78
N LEU A 93 21.00 -7.46 -1.56
CA LEU A 93 22.41 -7.80 -1.46
C LEU A 93 23.00 -7.40 -0.10
N ILE A 94 22.68 -6.20 0.40
CA ILE A 94 23.13 -5.73 1.72
C ILE A 94 22.62 -6.69 2.81
N TYR A 95 21.34 -7.04 2.80
CA TYR A 95 20.77 -7.97 3.77
C TYR A 95 21.36 -9.37 3.64
N PHE A 96 21.58 -9.86 2.42
CA PHE A 96 22.24 -11.15 2.18
C PHE A 96 23.64 -11.20 2.77
N LEU A 97 24.43 -10.13 2.61
CA LEU A 97 25.77 -10.05 3.16
C LEU A 97 25.78 -9.83 4.67
N TRP A 98 24.79 -9.13 5.20
CA TRP A 98 24.69 -8.80 6.63
C TRP A 98 24.14 -9.95 7.48
N PHE A 99 23.23 -10.75 6.94
CA PHE A 99 22.49 -11.77 7.64
C PHE A 99 23.36 -12.82 8.36
N PRO A 100 24.42 -13.40 7.75
CA PRO A 100 25.29 -14.38 8.41
C PRO A 100 26.01 -13.81 9.63
N TYR A 101 26.34 -12.50 9.61
CA TYR A 101 27.04 -11.84 10.71
C TYR A 101 26.12 -11.53 11.89
N VAL A 102 24.89 -11.12 11.65
CA VAL A 102 23.94 -10.70 12.71
C VAL A 102 23.29 -11.89 13.39
N LEU A 103 22.91 -12.89 12.64
CA LEU A 103 22.26 -14.09 13.20
C LEU A 103 23.25 -15.20 13.58
N HIS A 104 24.54 -15.00 13.37
CA HIS A 104 25.59 -16.00 13.57
C HIS A 104 25.26 -17.36 12.93
N ASN A 105 24.45 -17.34 11.87
CA ASN A 105 23.98 -18.53 11.15
C ASN A 105 24.57 -18.56 9.73
N ALA A 106 25.75 -19.19 9.60
CA ALA A 106 26.42 -19.34 8.32
C ALA A 106 25.88 -20.51 7.46
N THR A 107 24.83 -21.20 7.91
CA THR A 107 24.30 -22.39 7.23
C THR A 107 23.90 -22.09 5.78
N TYR A 108 23.32 -20.92 5.52
CA TYR A 108 22.86 -20.50 4.19
C TYR A 108 24.01 -20.17 3.22
N THR A 109 25.22 -19.96 3.71
CA THR A 109 26.40 -19.60 2.90
C THR A 109 27.51 -20.66 2.99
N ALA A 110 27.23 -21.83 3.55
CA ALA A 110 28.21 -22.89 3.75
C ALA A 110 28.83 -23.41 2.43
N THR A 111 28.07 -23.35 1.34
CA THR A 111 28.57 -23.65 -0.02
C THR A 111 28.13 -22.55 -1.00
N PRO A 112 28.87 -22.31 -2.11
CA PRO A 112 28.49 -21.34 -3.13
C PRO A 112 27.08 -21.59 -3.72
N SER A 113 26.71 -22.88 -3.88
CA SER A 113 25.37 -23.24 -4.39
C SER A 113 24.27 -22.88 -3.40
N MET A 114 24.47 -23.11 -2.11
CA MET A 114 23.50 -22.69 -1.06
C MET A 114 23.38 -21.16 -0.97
N ALA A 115 24.52 -20.47 -1.07
CA ALA A 115 24.53 -19.00 -1.07
C ALA A 115 23.75 -18.44 -2.27
N LEU A 116 23.96 -19.00 -3.46
CA LEU A 116 23.25 -18.58 -4.67
C LEU A 116 21.74 -18.88 -4.58
N ALA A 117 21.36 -20.06 -4.11
CA ALA A 117 19.97 -20.43 -3.92
C ALA A 117 19.28 -19.52 -2.89
N HIS A 118 19.93 -19.21 -1.77
CA HIS A 118 19.39 -18.30 -0.76
C HIS A 118 19.24 -16.87 -1.30
N PHE A 119 20.25 -16.37 -2.01
CA PHE A 119 20.16 -15.06 -2.64
C PHE A 119 19.04 -15.00 -3.71
N GLY A 120 18.91 -16.06 -4.52
CA GLY A 120 17.81 -16.20 -5.47
C GLY A 120 16.44 -16.13 -4.79
N HIS A 121 16.27 -16.84 -3.70
CA HIS A 121 15.03 -16.78 -2.91
C HIS A 121 14.79 -15.40 -2.31
N LEU A 122 15.81 -14.69 -1.82
CA LEU A 122 15.66 -13.29 -1.37
C LEU A 122 15.22 -12.35 -2.50
N LEU A 123 15.63 -12.62 -3.73
CA LEU A 123 15.18 -11.84 -4.88
C LEU A 123 13.75 -12.19 -5.32
N GLU A 124 13.27 -13.38 -5.00
CA GLU A 124 11.90 -13.82 -5.28
C GLU A 124 10.88 -13.20 -4.31
N VAL A 125 11.19 -13.21 -3.02
CA VAL A 125 10.23 -12.80 -1.96
C VAL A 125 10.53 -11.42 -1.37
N GLY A 126 11.75 -10.92 -1.55
CA GLY A 126 12.25 -9.73 -0.86
C GLY A 126 12.59 -10.00 0.60
N TYR A 127 13.68 -9.40 1.09
CA TYR A 127 13.98 -9.49 2.52
C TYR A 127 12.97 -8.68 3.32
N ASN A 128 12.25 -9.34 4.23
CA ASN A 128 11.31 -8.73 5.18
C ASN A 128 10.38 -7.70 4.49
N GLN A 129 10.52 -6.40 4.79
CA GLN A 129 9.69 -5.33 4.23
C GLN A 129 9.87 -5.11 2.72
N LEU A 130 10.92 -5.65 2.08
CA LEU A 130 11.17 -5.38 0.66
C LEU A 130 10.14 -6.03 -0.29
N TYR A 131 9.33 -6.97 0.19
CA TYR A 131 8.28 -7.61 -0.62
C TYR A 131 7.33 -6.59 -1.27
N PHE A 132 7.03 -5.46 -0.61
CA PHE A 132 6.14 -4.44 -1.19
C PHE A 132 6.69 -3.80 -2.47
N LEU A 133 8.02 -3.82 -2.66
CA LEU A 133 8.64 -3.36 -3.91
C LEU A 133 8.36 -4.31 -5.07
N ILE A 134 8.24 -5.62 -4.80
CA ILE A 134 7.84 -6.62 -5.80
C ILE A 134 6.42 -6.29 -6.30
N VAL A 135 5.48 -6.11 -5.39
CA VAL A 135 4.09 -5.72 -5.72
C VAL A 135 4.04 -4.46 -6.60
N ILE A 136 4.86 -3.45 -6.26
CA ILE A 136 4.93 -2.23 -7.06
C ILE A 136 5.58 -2.47 -8.42
N MET A 137 6.59 -3.33 -8.52
CA MET A 137 7.20 -3.69 -9.80
C MET A 137 6.23 -4.47 -10.69
N GLU A 138 5.47 -5.41 -10.13
CA GLU A 138 4.37 -6.09 -10.84
C GLU A 138 3.33 -5.08 -11.34
N PHE A 139 2.91 -4.15 -10.48
CA PHE A 139 2.00 -3.09 -10.89
C PHE A 139 2.58 -2.24 -12.03
N TYR A 140 3.88 -1.92 -12.01
CA TYR A 140 4.51 -1.19 -13.11
C TYR A 140 4.49 -1.98 -14.43
N LEU A 141 4.69 -3.30 -14.37
CA LEU A 141 4.56 -4.14 -15.57
C LEU A 141 3.14 -4.11 -16.14
N LEU A 142 2.13 -4.17 -15.27
CA LEU A 142 0.72 -4.16 -15.65
C LEU A 142 0.19 -2.75 -15.93
N PHE A 143 0.91 -1.70 -15.57
CA PHE A 143 0.42 -0.31 -15.63
C PHE A 143 -0.06 0.14 -17.02
N PRO A 144 0.62 -0.19 -18.14
CA PRO A 144 0.10 0.13 -19.47
C PRO A 144 -1.29 -0.47 -19.73
N LEU A 145 -1.50 -1.72 -19.28
CA LEU A 145 -2.79 -2.42 -19.40
C LEU A 145 -3.85 -1.76 -18.52
N VAL A 146 -3.51 -1.42 -17.28
CA VAL A 146 -4.41 -0.69 -16.35
C VAL A 146 -4.81 0.65 -16.96
N LEU A 147 -3.86 1.41 -17.48
CA LEU A 147 -4.14 2.70 -18.11
C LEU A 147 -5.01 2.55 -19.37
N TRP A 148 -4.76 1.54 -20.19
CA TRP A 148 -5.58 1.21 -21.36
C TRP A 148 -7.00 0.83 -20.92
N LEU A 149 -7.16 -0.05 -19.94
CA LEU A 149 -8.46 -0.46 -19.39
C LEU A 149 -9.26 0.77 -18.93
N LEU A 150 -8.68 1.63 -18.09
CA LEU A 150 -9.38 2.80 -17.55
C LEU A 150 -9.73 3.82 -18.64
N ARG A 151 -8.91 3.97 -19.67
CA ARG A 151 -9.26 4.81 -20.82
C ARG A 151 -10.40 4.21 -21.65
N ARG A 152 -10.44 2.87 -21.80
CA ARG A 152 -11.48 2.17 -22.56
C ARG A 152 -12.82 2.12 -21.84
N THR A 153 -12.78 2.06 -20.51
CA THR A 153 -13.97 2.02 -19.64
C THR A 153 -14.38 3.40 -19.12
N LYS A 154 -13.99 4.46 -19.81
CA LYS A 154 -14.37 5.82 -19.46
C LYS A 154 -15.88 5.95 -19.35
N GLY A 155 -16.38 6.48 -18.22
CA GLY A 155 -17.81 6.52 -17.88
C GLY A 155 -18.31 5.30 -17.09
N HIS A 156 -17.54 4.21 -17.03
CA HIS A 156 -17.90 2.96 -16.33
C HIS A 156 -16.89 2.61 -15.21
N HIS A 157 -16.10 3.58 -14.73
CA HIS A 157 -15.12 3.34 -13.67
C HIS A 157 -15.75 2.81 -12.38
N GLY A 158 -17.03 3.09 -12.12
CA GLY A 158 -17.79 2.52 -11.00
C GLY A 158 -17.91 0.99 -11.09
N LEU A 159 -18.12 0.44 -12.29
CA LEU A 159 -18.16 -1.02 -12.49
C LEU A 159 -16.77 -1.65 -12.31
N VAL A 160 -15.71 -0.98 -12.81
CA VAL A 160 -14.33 -1.43 -12.61
C VAL A 160 -13.97 -1.43 -11.13
N LEU A 161 -14.39 -0.40 -10.38
CA LEU A 161 -14.19 -0.32 -8.94
C LEU A 161 -14.97 -1.42 -8.19
N ALA A 162 -16.23 -1.65 -8.55
CA ALA A 162 -17.04 -2.72 -7.97
C ALA A 162 -16.41 -4.10 -8.21
N ALA A 163 -15.90 -4.36 -9.41
CA ALA A 163 -15.16 -5.58 -9.72
C ALA A 163 -13.86 -5.69 -8.90
N ALA A 164 -13.12 -4.58 -8.73
CA ALA A 164 -11.93 -4.56 -7.89
C ALA A 164 -12.23 -4.83 -6.41
N VAL A 165 -13.34 -4.30 -5.89
CA VAL A 165 -13.83 -4.60 -4.53
C VAL A 165 -14.14 -6.09 -4.40
N ALA A 166 -14.92 -6.64 -5.32
CA ALA A 166 -15.28 -8.06 -5.31
C ALA A 166 -14.04 -8.97 -5.39
N ALA A 167 -13.09 -8.64 -6.28
CA ALA A 167 -11.83 -9.35 -6.42
C ALA A 167 -10.97 -9.26 -5.14
N GLN A 168 -10.91 -8.08 -4.50
CA GLN A 168 -10.18 -7.90 -3.24
C GLN A 168 -10.75 -8.77 -2.12
N PHE A 169 -12.08 -8.81 -1.97
CA PHE A 169 -12.72 -9.68 -0.98
C PHE A 169 -12.50 -11.16 -1.31
N ALA A 170 -12.62 -11.55 -2.58
CA ALA A 170 -12.37 -12.93 -3.01
C ALA A 170 -10.92 -13.36 -2.70
N MET A 171 -9.93 -12.50 -3.00
CA MET A 171 -8.53 -12.76 -2.69
C MET A 171 -8.31 -12.83 -1.17
N ALA A 172 -8.84 -11.88 -0.40
CA ALA A 172 -8.71 -11.88 1.06
C ALA A 172 -9.31 -13.13 1.69
N ILE A 173 -10.51 -13.52 1.26
CA ILE A 173 -11.17 -14.74 1.68
C ILE A 173 -10.33 -15.97 1.31
N GLY A 174 -9.89 -16.03 0.05
CA GLY A 174 -9.08 -17.15 -0.45
C GLY A 174 -7.75 -17.31 0.28
N MET A 175 -7.07 -16.20 0.59
CA MET A 175 -5.83 -16.16 1.36
C MET A 175 -6.07 -16.56 2.82
N HIS A 176 -7.04 -15.90 3.46
CA HIS A 176 -7.32 -16.07 4.88
C HIS A 176 -7.73 -17.48 5.25
N TRP A 177 -8.63 -18.09 4.46
CA TRP A 177 -9.08 -19.48 4.68
C TRP A 177 -8.26 -20.51 3.90
N LYS A 178 -7.15 -20.14 3.27
CA LYS A 178 -6.28 -21.03 2.50
C LYS A 178 -7.07 -21.83 1.44
N LEU A 179 -8.01 -21.16 0.77
CA LEU A 179 -8.82 -21.75 -0.30
C LEU A 179 -8.14 -21.69 -1.66
N LEU A 180 -7.06 -20.93 -1.76
CA LEU A 180 -6.25 -20.81 -2.98
C LEU A 180 -5.14 -21.88 -2.99
N PRO A 181 -4.56 -22.17 -4.17
CA PRO A 181 -3.42 -23.08 -4.26
C PRO A 181 -2.28 -22.65 -3.34
N ASP A 182 -1.57 -23.62 -2.75
CA ASP A 182 -0.51 -23.38 -1.76
C ASP A 182 0.55 -22.38 -2.24
N VAL A 183 0.91 -22.43 -3.53
CA VAL A 183 1.85 -21.47 -4.11
C VAL A 183 1.31 -20.03 -4.07
N VAL A 184 0.02 -19.82 -4.27
CA VAL A 184 -0.59 -18.48 -4.21
C VAL A 184 -0.65 -18.00 -2.76
N VAL A 185 -0.95 -18.90 -1.83
CA VAL A 185 -0.95 -18.59 -0.39
C VAL A 185 0.45 -18.26 0.10
N ALA A 186 1.47 -19.03 -0.33
CA ALA A 186 2.85 -18.84 0.07
C ALA A 186 3.43 -17.48 -0.40
N TYR A 187 3.05 -17.03 -1.60
CA TYR A 187 3.55 -15.78 -2.21
C TYR A 187 2.50 -14.67 -2.24
N GLY A 188 1.49 -14.74 -1.38
CA GLY A 188 0.38 -13.79 -1.40
C GLY A 188 0.77 -12.36 -1.02
N GLN A 189 1.77 -12.20 -0.15
CA GLN A 189 2.23 -10.87 0.26
C GLN A 189 2.98 -10.13 -0.86
N GLU A 190 3.64 -10.85 -1.73
CA GLU A 190 4.41 -10.37 -2.87
C GLU A 190 3.56 -10.18 -4.14
N ASN A 191 2.30 -10.62 -4.14
CA ASN A 191 1.45 -10.65 -5.32
C ASN A 191 0.52 -9.42 -5.43
N ALA A 192 0.64 -8.66 -6.52
CA ALA A 192 -0.18 -7.47 -6.75
C ALA A 192 -1.68 -7.75 -6.84
N ALA A 193 -2.11 -8.97 -7.19
CA ALA A 193 -3.52 -9.35 -7.22
C ALA A 193 -4.17 -9.30 -5.82
N CYS A 194 -3.38 -9.53 -4.75
CA CYS A 194 -3.85 -9.41 -3.37
C CYS A 194 -4.13 -7.96 -2.93
N TYR A 195 -3.80 -6.97 -3.76
CA TYR A 195 -3.95 -5.54 -3.49
C TYR A 195 -4.71 -4.82 -4.60
N VAL A 196 -5.46 -5.55 -5.40
CA VAL A 196 -6.11 -5.07 -6.62
C VAL A 196 -7.02 -3.85 -6.37
N LEU A 197 -7.75 -3.83 -5.26
CA LEU A 197 -8.62 -2.70 -4.89
C LEU A 197 -7.81 -1.42 -4.68
N TYR A 198 -6.69 -1.50 -3.97
CA TYR A 198 -5.89 -0.32 -3.65
C TYR A 198 -5.15 0.20 -4.88
N LEU A 199 -4.65 -0.68 -5.73
CA LEU A 199 -3.96 -0.34 -6.97
C LEU A 199 -4.94 0.24 -8.00
N LEU A 200 -6.05 -0.46 -8.31
CA LEU A 200 -7.06 0.04 -9.25
C LEU A 200 -7.83 1.23 -8.67
N GLY A 201 -8.18 1.21 -7.38
CA GLY A 201 -8.84 2.33 -6.71
C GLY A 201 -8.02 3.61 -6.77
N GLY A 202 -6.71 3.53 -6.48
CA GLY A 202 -5.79 4.65 -6.63
C GLY A 202 -5.72 5.16 -8.07
N ALA A 203 -5.65 4.24 -9.04
CA ALA A 203 -5.65 4.60 -10.46
C ALA A 203 -6.97 5.27 -10.90
N ILE A 204 -8.12 4.77 -10.45
CA ILE A 204 -9.44 5.35 -10.74
C ILE A 204 -9.56 6.74 -10.11
N VAL A 205 -9.18 6.92 -8.85
CA VAL A 205 -9.22 8.22 -8.16
C VAL A 205 -8.42 9.27 -8.91
N ALA A 206 -7.31 8.91 -9.57
CA ALA A 206 -6.54 9.84 -10.38
C ALA A 206 -7.33 10.44 -11.57
N PHE A 207 -8.35 9.74 -12.08
CA PHE A 207 -9.26 10.27 -13.11
C PHE A 207 -10.38 11.15 -12.54
N HIS A 208 -10.71 11.01 -11.24
CA HIS A 208 -11.85 11.64 -10.58
C HIS A 208 -11.43 12.51 -9.37
N LEU A 209 -10.22 13.08 -9.41
CA LEU A 209 -9.63 13.81 -8.27
C LEU A 209 -10.49 14.95 -7.76
N SER A 210 -11.17 15.72 -8.65
CA SER A 210 -12.05 16.82 -8.26
C SER A 210 -13.27 16.31 -7.50
N ASP A 211 -13.92 15.29 -8.05
CA ASP A 211 -15.17 14.74 -7.49
C ASP A 211 -14.91 14.08 -6.14
N VAL A 212 -13.78 13.32 -6.05
CA VAL A 212 -13.33 12.70 -4.80
C VAL A 212 -12.97 13.77 -3.75
N HIS A 213 -12.27 14.83 -4.16
CA HIS A 213 -11.94 15.94 -3.27
C HIS A 213 -13.20 16.57 -2.67
N ASP A 214 -14.15 16.95 -3.52
CA ASP A 214 -15.39 17.60 -3.12
C ASP A 214 -16.24 16.69 -2.23
N TRP A 215 -16.29 15.40 -2.56
CA TRP A 215 -17.03 14.43 -1.77
C TRP A 215 -16.40 14.23 -0.38
N VAL A 216 -15.08 14.03 -0.28
CA VAL A 216 -14.37 13.82 0.99
C VAL A 216 -14.48 15.04 1.89
N VAL A 217 -14.36 16.26 1.34
CA VAL A 217 -14.49 17.50 2.11
C VAL A 217 -15.92 17.70 2.61
N ARG A 218 -16.91 17.46 1.76
CA ARG A 218 -18.33 17.61 2.11
C ARG A 218 -18.77 16.61 3.17
N ASN A 219 -18.24 15.38 3.11
CA ASN A 219 -18.61 14.28 3.99
C ASN A 219 -17.54 14.00 5.07
N ALA A 220 -16.73 15.00 5.45
CA ALA A 220 -15.66 14.84 6.42
C ALA A 220 -16.10 14.15 7.74
N PRO A 221 -17.24 14.52 8.38
CA PRO A 221 -17.71 13.82 9.59
C PRO A 221 -18.03 12.34 9.33
N LEU A 222 -18.62 12.03 8.17
CA LEU A 222 -18.93 10.66 7.77
C LEU A 222 -17.63 9.84 7.57
N VAL A 223 -16.62 10.43 6.94
CA VAL A 223 -15.31 9.76 6.75
C VAL A 223 -14.69 9.41 8.10
N VAL A 224 -14.71 10.35 9.07
CA VAL A 224 -14.20 10.08 10.43
C VAL A 224 -15.01 8.99 11.10
N PHE A 225 -16.35 9.10 11.07
CA PHE A 225 -17.24 8.10 11.68
C PHE A 225 -17.02 6.71 11.10
N LEU A 226 -16.98 6.57 9.77
CA LEU A 226 -16.78 5.28 9.10
C LEU A 226 -15.38 4.71 9.40
N THR A 227 -14.36 5.56 9.54
CA THR A 227 -13.02 5.10 9.91
C THR A 227 -13.02 4.49 11.32
N VAL A 228 -13.63 5.17 12.29
CA VAL A 228 -13.72 4.64 13.65
C VAL A 228 -14.60 3.38 13.70
N ALA A 229 -15.75 3.40 13.05
CA ALA A 229 -16.67 2.26 13.03
C ALA A 229 -16.03 1.02 12.37
N SER A 230 -15.29 1.20 11.27
CA SER A 230 -14.60 0.09 10.60
C SER A 230 -13.38 -0.41 11.39
N ALA A 231 -12.68 0.45 12.13
CA ALA A 231 -11.63 0.04 13.06
C ALA A 231 -12.22 -0.82 14.19
N VAL A 232 -13.29 -0.34 14.83
CA VAL A 232 -14.00 -1.10 15.89
C VAL A 232 -14.51 -2.44 15.34
N PHE A 233 -15.05 -2.47 14.13
CA PHE A 233 -15.51 -3.71 13.49
C PHE A 233 -14.33 -4.68 13.25
N ALA A 234 -13.22 -4.22 12.71
CA ALA A 234 -12.04 -5.07 12.47
C ALA A 234 -11.48 -5.65 13.78
N GLU A 235 -11.39 -4.83 14.83
CA GLU A 235 -10.94 -5.24 16.16
C GLU A 235 -11.96 -6.20 16.81
N ALA A 236 -13.26 -5.93 16.71
CA ALA A 236 -14.28 -6.82 17.24
C ALA A 236 -14.19 -8.22 16.60
N VAL A 237 -14.00 -8.29 15.27
CA VAL A 237 -13.79 -9.55 14.57
C VAL A 237 -12.52 -10.25 15.06
N TYR A 238 -11.42 -9.50 15.26
CA TYR A 238 -10.18 -10.05 15.80
C TYR A 238 -10.38 -10.66 17.20
N PHE A 239 -10.98 -9.93 18.13
CA PHE A 239 -11.20 -10.42 19.51
C PHE A 239 -12.19 -11.58 19.59
N LEU A 240 -13.29 -11.51 18.84
CA LEU A 240 -14.26 -12.60 18.76
C LEU A 240 -13.67 -13.89 18.18
N SER A 241 -12.80 -13.75 17.18
CA SER A 241 -12.11 -14.89 16.57
C SER A 241 -11.13 -15.55 17.52
N ARG A 242 -10.55 -14.81 18.42
CA ARG A 242 -9.56 -15.31 19.37
C ARG A 242 -10.19 -16.09 20.52
N GLU A 243 -11.39 -15.74 20.98
CA GLU A 243 -11.99 -16.24 22.22
C GLU A 243 -12.94 -17.43 22.04
N GLY A 244 -12.95 -18.09 20.91
CA GLY A 244 -13.60 -19.39 20.80
C GLY A 244 -14.77 -19.54 19.86
N PHE A 245 -15.37 -18.48 19.33
CA PHE A 245 -16.36 -18.63 18.26
C PHE A 245 -15.69 -18.99 16.93
N THR A 246 -14.37 -18.81 16.86
CA THR A 246 -13.65 -18.83 15.62
C THR A 246 -12.30 -19.56 15.65
N HIS A 247 -12.11 -20.53 16.56
CA HIS A 247 -11.02 -21.49 16.39
C HIS A 247 -11.00 -22.12 14.97
N MET A 248 -12.13 -22.06 14.27
CA MET A 248 -12.27 -22.47 12.87
C MET A 248 -11.75 -21.42 11.88
N LEU A 249 -11.55 -20.17 12.26
CA LEU A 249 -11.24 -19.08 11.34
C LEU A 249 -9.77 -18.65 11.33
N GLY A 250 -8.91 -19.16 12.23
CA GLY A 250 -7.46 -18.98 12.21
C GLY A 250 -6.98 -17.51 12.24
N TYR A 251 -7.72 -16.64 12.90
CA TYR A 251 -7.42 -15.22 12.95
C TYR A 251 -6.25 -14.91 13.89
N GLY A 252 -5.12 -14.59 13.34
CA GLY A 252 -4.10 -13.82 14.00
C GLY A 252 -4.12 -12.37 13.49
N SER A 253 -3.01 -11.65 13.58
CA SER A 253 -2.80 -10.37 12.89
C SER A 253 -2.61 -10.57 11.37
N ASP A 254 -3.47 -11.37 10.74
CA ASP A 254 -3.40 -11.67 9.33
C ASP A 254 -3.70 -10.40 8.50
N PRO A 255 -2.75 -9.92 7.70
CA PRO A 255 -2.93 -8.73 6.89
C PRO A 255 -3.98 -8.91 5.77
N PHE A 256 -4.44 -10.14 5.50
CA PHE A 256 -5.48 -10.46 4.52
C PHE A 256 -6.85 -10.72 5.16
N GLN A 257 -7.02 -10.45 6.45
CA GLN A 257 -8.31 -10.58 7.10
C GLN A 257 -9.36 -9.70 6.38
N PRO A 258 -10.47 -10.28 5.88
CA PRO A 258 -11.45 -9.51 5.09
C PRO A 258 -12.07 -8.31 5.82
N SER A 259 -12.18 -8.37 7.15
CA SER A 259 -12.76 -7.31 7.97
C SER A 259 -11.94 -6.01 8.00
N VAL A 260 -10.64 -6.04 7.62
CA VAL A 260 -9.81 -4.83 7.57
C VAL A 260 -9.97 -4.05 6.27
N ILE A 261 -10.57 -4.61 5.22
CA ILE A 261 -10.72 -3.96 3.92
C ILE A 261 -11.52 -2.64 4.05
N PRO A 262 -12.69 -2.58 4.72
CA PRO A 262 -13.41 -1.32 4.93
C PRO A 262 -12.57 -0.29 5.69
N PHE A 263 -11.86 -0.71 6.74
CA PHE A 263 -10.96 0.16 7.50
C PHE A 263 -9.85 0.76 6.62
N ASN A 264 -9.19 -0.06 5.81
CA ASN A 264 -8.13 0.39 4.92
C ASN A 264 -8.62 1.47 3.94
N VAL A 265 -9.81 1.29 3.35
CA VAL A 265 -10.42 2.27 2.45
C VAL A 265 -10.74 3.58 3.19
N CYS A 266 -11.32 3.47 4.40
CA CYS A 266 -11.65 4.64 5.22
C CYS A 266 -10.39 5.40 5.66
N VAL A 267 -9.32 4.71 6.04
CA VAL A 267 -8.03 5.35 6.40
C VAL A 267 -7.40 6.06 5.21
N ILE A 268 -7.52 5.52 4.00
CA ILE A 268 -7.06 6.21 2.78
C ILE A 268 -7.82 7.53 2.60
N ALA A 269 -9.15 7.52 2.76
CA ALA A 269 -9.98 8.72 2.66
C ALA A 269 -9.68 9.72 3.79
N LEU A 270 -9.51 9.24 5.03
CA LEU A 270 -9.13 10.06 6.19
C LEU A 270 -7.74 10.68 6.02
N GLY A 271 -6.77 9.91 5.53
CA GLY A 271 -5.42 10.40 5.23
C GLY A 271 -5.42 11.50 4.16
N TYR A 272 -6.25 11.35 3.12
CA TYR A 272 -6.46 12.38 2.11
C TYR A 272 -7.07 13.65 2.72
N LEU A 273 -8.11 13.50 3.55
CA LEU A 273 -8.74 14.60 4.28
C LEU A 273 -7.73 15.32 5.19
N ALA A 274 -6.96 14.58 5.98
CA ALA A 274 -5.89 15.12 6.81
C ALA A 274 -4.85 15.88 5.99
N GLY A 275 -4.46 15.35 4.83
CA GLY A 275 -3.56 16.01 3.88
C GLY A 275 -4.09 17.36 3.40
N ILE A 276 -5.39 17.48 3.13
CA ILE A 276 -6.04 18.76 2.76
C ILE A 276 -5.88 19.77 3.89
N TYR A 277 -6.17 19.40 5.13
CA TYR A 277 -6.10 20.33 6.27
C TYR A 277 -4.65 20.72 6.61
N LEU A 278 -3.71 19.79 6.51
CA LEU A 278 -2.29 20.05 6.76
C LEU A 278 -1.69 21.03 5.73
N VAL A 279 -2.15 20.99 4.48
CA VAL A 279 -1.61 21.85 3.40
C VAL A 279 -2.25 23.24 3.38
N ARG A 280 -3.49 23.42 3.88
CA ARG A 280 -4.20 24.71 3.91
C ARG A 280 -3.39 25.88 4.50
N PRO A 281 -2.75 25.77 5.68
CA PRO A 281 -1.98 26.87 6.28
C PRO A 281 -0.77 27.29 5.44
N TRP A 282 -0.11 26.32 4.79
CA TRP A 282 1.07 26.55 3.96
C TRP A 282 0.74 27.30 2.65
N ARG A 283 -0.41 26.99 2.04
CA ARG A 283 -0.91 27.69 0.85
C ARG A 283 -1.21 29.14 1.14
N SER A 284 -1.89 29.43 2.25
CA SER A 284 -2.23 30.79 2.65
C SER A 284 -0.97 31.63 2.96
N ARG A 285 0.05 31.04 3.57
CA ARG A 285 1.35 31.72 3.83
C ARG A 285 2.12 32.02 2.55
N ARG A 286 2.17 31.08 1.59
CA ARG A 286 2.83 31.29 0.28
C ARG A 286 2.15 32.37 -0.54
N ILE A 287 0.82 32.43 -0.56
CA ILE A 287 0.06 33.47 -1.25
C ILE A 287 0.34 34.82 -0.60
N LYS A 288 0.35 34.92 0.74
CA LYS A 288 0.66 36.18 1.46
C LYS A 288 2.11 36.63 1.24
N ALA A 289 3.07 35.69 1.15
CA ALA A 289 4.47 36.02 0.84
C ALA A 289 4.63 36.50 -0.61
N ALA A 290 3.97 35.85 -1.58
CA ALA A 290 4.01 36.25 -2.99
C ALA A 290 3.37 37.63 -3.23
N VAL A 291 2.29 37.95 -2.50
CA VAL A 291 1.65 39.29 -2.57
C VAL A 291 2.55 40.38 -1.96
N ARG A 292 3.33 40.07 -0.90
CA ARG A 292 4.28 41.02 -0.31
C ARG A 292 5.49 41.33 -1.22
N VAL A 293 5.98 40.34 -1.97
CA VAL A 293 7.12 40.52 -2.89
C VAL A 293 6.71 41.24 -4.17
N GLY A 294 5.43 41.32 -4.51
CA GLY A 294 4.92 42.07 -5.68
C GLY A 294 4.42 43.49 -5.37
N SER A 295 4.58 43.95 -4.12
CA SER A 295 4.17 45.29 -3.67
C SER A 295 5.34 46.23 -3.31
N ASP A 296 6.56 45.78 -3.49
CA ASP A 296 7.82 46.55 -3.43
C ASP A 296 8.40 46.71 -4.87
#